data_267663f1bb600f18c7c899074789c776
#
_entry.id   267663f1bb600f18c7c899074789c776
#
_cell.length_a   1.000
_cell.length_b   1.000
_cell.length_c   1.000
_cell.angle_alpha   90.00
_cell.angle_beta   90.00
_cell.angle_gamma   90.00
#
_symmetry.space_group_name_H-M   'P 1'
#
loop_
_entity.id
_entity.type
_entity.pdbx_description
1 polymer ?
#
loop_
_entity_poly.entity_id
_entity_poly.type
_entity_poly.pdbx_seq_one_letter_code
_entity_poly.pdbx_strand_id
1 'polypeptide(L)'
;MKGRRRAGKAGGRSRRAAPRPRRTQTSGGRAGARGGARAAARGDSRGRERPFVGVVRRRGRFLVLETLFESSANALIAPGGRVRVSEGELVAAVPTAKGLRPVRRLGRPDVARDVVEALLVERGLARRYPRAAEREARAAANDPPDGAAARVDLRDLPTFTIDPTEAKDFDDAISARVEDDGTVRVWVHVADVTAFVRPGTSLDAEARDRATSVYAPGTVEPMLPHALSSDACSLRPGVDRLAVTVEMVVDGAKVRKARFLRSLIRSDARLTYDQVDRIFAGRERAEEPWAQALAAARRVARALRERRRRRGSLEIDSSEPRFDFAADGRVDAVHRERQTESHWLIEQLMVLANEQVAAYLEDHRVPTIYRVHERPDPDSIERLVEQLASLDVPTPPLPDKLSPQQAEAAAGAISRRVASYARRAGRGREAFPGLVLRALKQAVY
;
A
#
# COMPACT_ATOMS: atom_id res chain seq x y z
N MET A 1 33.39 -15.10 -64.29
CA MET A 1 34.24 -16.28 -64.14
C MET A 1 33.70 -17.05 -62.96
N LYS A 2 33.03 -18.13 -63.26
CA LYS A 2 33.35 -19.55 -62.99
C LYS A 2 33.77 -19.76 -61.53
N GLY A 3 33.22 -20.61 -60.71
CA GLY A 3 32.29 -21.68 -60.93
C GLY A 3 32.27 -22.66 -59.74
N ARG A 4 31.21 -23.48 -59.71
CA ARG A 4 31.06 -24.83 -59.15
C ARG A 4 30.96 -25.03 -57.64
N ARG A 5 29.78 -25.30 -57.12
CA ARG A 5 29.13 -26.63 -56.91
C ARG A 5 30.00 -27.68 -56.22
N ARG A 6 29.60 -28.11 -55.03
CA ARG A 6 29.35 -29.52 -54.74
C ARG A 6 28.46 -29.76 -53.52
N ALA A 7 27.52 -30.65 -53.70
CA ALA A 7 26.57 -31.20 -52.78
C ALA A 7 27.19 -32.36 -51.99
N GLY A 8 26.62 -32.67 -50.81
CA GLY A 8 26.96 -33.89 -50.11
C GLY A 8 26.24 -34.07 -48.78
N LYS A 9 25.17 -34.77 -48.84
CA LYS A 9 24.69 -35.93 -48.09
C LYS A 9 24.00 -35.73 -46.72
N ALA A 10 22.82 -36.27 -46.74
CA ALA A 10 21.87 -36.55 -45.67
C ALA A 10 22.45 -37.45 -44.57
N GLY A 11 22.01 -37.20 -43.34
CA GLY A 11 22.16 -38.09 -42.21
C GLY A 11 20.95 -37.91 -41.29
N GLY A 12 19.96 -38.78 -41.42
CA GLY A 12 18.79 -38.80 -40.56
C GLY A 12 19.11 -39.30 -39.16
N ARG A 13 18.50 -38.68 -38.16
CA ARG A 13 18.35 -39.29 -36.83
C ARG A 13 16.97 -39.06 -36.26
N SER A 14 16.30 -40.15 -36.19
CA SER A 14 15.22 -40.62 -35.32
C SER A 14 14.60 -39.63 -34.34
N ARG A 15 13.30 -39.41 -34.51
CA ARG A 15 12.34 -38.92 -33.53
C ARG A 15 12.25 -39.93 -32.37
N ARG A 16 12.58 -39.51 -31.15
CA ARG A 16 12.17 -40.21 -29.93
C ARG A 16 10.88 -39.60 -29.41
N ALA A 17 9.87 -40.46 -29.28
CA ALA A 17 8.56 -40.13 -28.72
C ALA A 17 8.65 -39.94 -27.19
N ALA A 18 7.92 -38.95 -26.68
CA ALA A 18 7.70 -38.73 -25.25
C ALA A 18 6.68 -39.76 -24.70
N PRO A 19 6.82 -40.21 -23.47
CA PRO A 19 5.89 -41.16 -22.87
C PRO A 19 4.61 -40.47 -22.35
N ARG A 20 3.46 -41.10 -22.62
CA ARG A 20 2.12 -40.73 -22.09
C ARG A 20 2.01 -41.07 -20.61
N PRO A 21 1.27 -40.29 -19.80
CA PRO A 21 1.02 -40.60 -18.39
C PRO A 21 0.02 -41.75 -18.24
N ARG A 22 0.32 -42.68 -17.35
CA ARG A 22 -0.53 -43.82 -16.95
C ARG A 22 -1.75 -43.34 -16.16
N ARG A 23 -2.91 -43.79 -16.62
CA ARG A 23 -4.18 -43.73 -15.90
C ARG A 23 -4.15 -44.75 -14.76
N THR A 24 -4.24 -44.28 -13.50
CA THR A 24 -4.48 -45.16 -12.36
C THR A 24 -5.98 -45.24 -12.08
N GLN A 25 -6.49 -46.46 -12.05
CA GLN A 25 -7.86 -46.80 -11.67
C GLN A 25 -8.03 -46.63 -10.18
N THR A 26 -9.11 -45.94 -9.78
CA THR A 26 -9.56 -45.87 -8.39
C THR A 26 -10.44 -47.05 -8.06
N SER A 27 -9.98 -47.90 -7.17
CA SER A 27 -10.83 -48.89 -6.47
C SER A 27 -11.48 -48.22 -5.27
N GLY A 28 -12.80 -48.31 -5.18
CA GLY A 28 -13.59 -47.85 -4.05
C GLY A 28 -13.35 -48.66 -2.80
N GLY A 29 -13.10 -47.97 -1.70
CA GLY A 29 -13.11 -48.57 -0.35
C GLY A 29 -13.82 -47.59 0.59
N ARG A 30 -15.02 -48.02 1.06
CA ARG A 30 -15.73 -47.39 2.19
C ARG A 30 -14.87 -47.51 3.43
N ALA A 31 -14.47 -46.41 4.04
CA ALA A 31 -13.94 -46.37 5.41
C ALA A 31 -14.52 -45.17 6.15
N GLY A 32 -14.97 -45.47 7.35
CA GLY A 32 -15.81 -44.64 8.18
C GLY A 32 -15.21 -43.33 8.65
N ALA A 33 -16.11 -42.41 8.87
CA ALA A 33 -15.85 -41.08 9.42
C ALA A 33 -15.27 -41.19 10.86
N ARG A 34 -13.98 -40.84 10.98
CA ARG A 34 -13.35 -40.31 12.20
C ARG A 34 -12.60 -39.05 11.81
N GLY A 35 -13.32 -37.96 11.69
CA GLY A 35 -12.80 -36.66 11.35
C GLY A 35 -12.27 -35.94 12.57
N GLY A 36 -11.02 -36.20 12.93
CA GLY A 36 -10.23 -35.25 13.66
C GLY A 36 -9.56 -34.33 12.63
N ALA A 37 -10.11 -33.14 12.40
CA ALA A 37 -9.49 -32.15 11.52
C ALA A 37 -8.11 -31.79 12.10
N ARG A 38 -7.03 -32.29 11.50
CA ARG A 38 -5.69 -31.76 11.68
C ARG A 38 -5.72 -30.34 11.14
N ALA A 39 -5.67 -29.35 12.04
CA ALA A 39 -5.44 -27.97 11.67
C ALA A 39 -4.11 -27.92 10.91
N ALA A 40 -4.15 -27.55 9.63
CA ALA A 40 -2.95 -27.41 8.83
C ALA A 40 -2.07 -26.33 9.46
N ALA A 41 -0.83 -26.65 9.76
CA ALA A 41 0.14 -25.72 10.28
C ALA A 41 0.41 -24.63 9.22
N ARG A 42 0.26 -23.37 9.62
CA ARG A 42 0.53 -22.19 8.78
C ARG A 42 1.86 -21.60 9.24
N GLY A 43 2.85 -21.62 8.37
CA GLY A 43 4.14 -20.96 8.62
C GLY A 43 4.13 -19.51 8.16
N ASP A 44 4.82 -18.61 8.88
CA ASP A 44 5.26 -17.32 8.37
C ASP A 44 6.51 -17.52 7.49
N SER A 45 7.05 -16.44 6.92
CA SER A 45 8.27 -16.45 6.10
C SER A 45 9.50 -17.02 6.84
N ARG A 46 9.46 -17.13 8.17
CA ARG A 46 10.48 -17.71 9.06
C ARG A 46 10.15 -19.14 9.51
N GLY A 47 9.14 -19.79 8.93
CA GLY A 47 8.68 -21.12 9.32
C GLY A 47 8.02 -21.18 10.70
N ARG A 48 7.61 -20.04 11.28
CA ARG A 48 6.89 -19.99 12.55
C ARG A 48 5.42 -20.29 12.31
N GLU A 49 4.83 -21.16 13.11
CA GLU A 49 3.40 -21.42 13.09
C GLU A 49 2.62 -20.16 13.48
N ARG A 50 1.75 -19.69 12.60
CA ARG A 50 0.85 -18.58 12.90
C ARG A 50 -0.18 -19.02 13.95
N PRO A 51 -0.42 -18.22 14.99
CA PRO A 51 -1.42 -18.56 15.98
C PRO A 51 -2.82 -18.45 15.37
N PHE A 52 -3.73 -19.31 15.82
CA PHE A 52 -5.16 -19.16 15.61
C PHE A 52 -5.68 -18.12 16.58
N VAL A 53 -6.54 -17.24 16.10
CA VAL A 53 -7.17 -16.22 16.93
C VAL A 53 -8.68 -16.44 16.95
N GLY A 54 -9.28 -16.35 18.13
CA GLY A 54 -10.71 -16.55 18.26
C GLY A 54 -11.22 -16.28 19.67
N VAL A 55 -12.53 -16.43 19.81
CA VAL A 55 -13.25 -16.26 21.08
C VAL A 55 -13.37 -17.60 21.78
N VAL A 56 -13.07 -17.62 23.05
CA VAL A 56 -13.27 -18.81 23.90
C VAL A 56 -14.77 -19.02 24.16
N ARG A 57 -15.28 -20.17 23.78
CA ARG A 57 -16.67 -20.56 24.03
C ARG A 57 -16.74 -21.84 24.83
N ARG A 58 -17.77 -22.00 25.62
CA ARG A 58 -18.08 -23.25 26.37
C ARG A 58 -18.98 -24.15 25.54
N ARG A 59 -18.58 -25.39 25.37
CA ARG A 59 -19.43 -26.43 24.79
C ARG A 59 -19.48 -27.65 25.74
N GLY A 60 -20.52 -27.74 26.53
CA GLY A 60 -20.63 -28.69 27.64
C GLY A 60 -19.52 -28.43 28.68
N ARG A 61 -18.70 -29.46 28.97
CA ARG A 61 -17.55 -29.35 29.89
C ARG A 61 -16.25 -28.83 29.25
N PHE A 62 -16.25 -28.60 27.95
CA PHE A 62 -15.06 -28.24 27.21
C PHE A 62 -15.07 -26.75 26.85
N LEU A 63 -13.87 -26.16 26.75
CA LEU A 63 -13.66 -24.89 26.11
C LEU A 63 -13.16 -25.11 24.66
N VAL A 64 -13.76 -24.38 23.74
CA VAL A 64 -13.41 -24.39 22.33
C VAL A 64 -13.01 -22.97 21.88
N LEU A 65 -12.12 -22.87 20.90
CA LEU A 65 -11.81 -21.62 20.24
C LEU A 65 -12.69 -21.52 19.00
N GLU A 66 -13.57 -20.53 18.97
CA GLU A 66 -14.35 -20.13 17.82
C GLU A 66 -13.52 -19.09 17.07
N THR A 67 -12.97 -19.46 15.88
CA THR A 67 -12.08 -18.57 15.12
C THR A 67 -12.83 -17.34 14.63
N LEU A 68 -12.18 -16.17 14.70
CA LEU A 68 -12.85 -14.88 14.43
C LEU A 68 -12.80 -14.49 12.95
N PHE A 69 -11.69 -14.74 12.25
CA PHE A 69 -11.45 -14.21 10.92
C PHE A 69 -11.44 -15.26 9.80
N GLU A 70 -11.33 -16.53 10.14
CA GLU A 70 -11.26 -17.61 9.18
C GLU A 70 -12.34 -18.66 9.43
N SER A 71 -12.88 -19.22 8.34
CA SER A 71 -13.92 -20.26 8.35
C SER A 71 -13.42 -21.63 8.81
N SER A 72 -12.44 -21.70 9.69
CA SER A 72 -11.94 -22.97 10.21
C SER A 72 -12.79 -23.46 11.40
N ALA A 73 -12.98 -24.76 11.48
CA ALA A 73 -13.80 -25.40 12.48
C ALA A 73 -13.37 -25.03 13.91
N ASN A 74 -14.35 -24.91 14.81
CA ASN A 74 -14.14 -24.78 16.25
C ASN A 74 -13.17 -25.85 16.75
N ALA A 75 -12.05 -25.44 17.35
CA ALA A 75 -11.03 -26.34 17.83
C ALA A 75 -11.02 -26.38 19.36
N LEU A 76 -10.83 -27.59 19.92
CA LEU A 76 -10.76 -27.82 21.35
C LEU A 76 -9.57 -27.08 21.96
N ILE A 77 -9.77 -26.37 23.07
CA ILE A 77 -8.68 -25.80 23.87
C ILE A 77 -8.06 -26.90 24.73
N ALA A 78 -6.76 -27.13 24.54
CA ALA A 78 -6.02 -28.13 25.29
C ALA A 78 -5.90 -27.72 26.78
N PRO A 79 -6.16 -28.61 27.72
CA PRO A 79 -5.97 -28.34 29.15
C PRO A 79 -4.48 -28.18 29.52
N GLY A 80 -4.19 -27.43 30.59
CA GLY A 80 -2.86 -27.36 31.19
C GLY A 80 -1.87 -26.34 30.59
N GLY A 81 -2.39 -25.36 29.79
CA GLY A 81 -1.56 -24.25 29.29
C GLY A 81 -1.15 -23.26 30.40
N ARG A 82 -0.01 -22.55 30.19
CA ARG A 82 0.42 -21.45 31.10
C ARG A 82 -0.54 -20.27 31.11
N VAL A 83 -1.26 -20.03 30.01
CA VAL A 83 -2.24 -18.97 29.88
C VAL A 83 -3.61 -19.52 30.23
N ARG A 84 -4.16 -19.10 31.38
CA ARG A 84 -5.54 -19.41 31.75
C ARG A 84 -6.49 -18.53 30.93
N VAL A 85 -7.55 -19.13 30.42
CA VAL A 85 -8.56 -18.44 29.59
C VAL A 85 -9.95 -18.69 30.14
N SER A 86 -10.82 -17.69 29.98
CA SER A 86 -12.23 -17.73 30.39
C SER A 86 -13.14 -17.65 29.17
N GLU A 87 -14.36 -18.10 29.31
CA GLU A 87 -15.37 -17.94 28.29
C GLU A 87 -15.60 -16.46 27.94
N GLY A 88 -15.75 -16.15 26.65
CA GLY A 88 -15.93 -14.80 26.13
C GLY A 88 -14.62 -14.04 25.88
N GLU A 89 -13.45 -14.56 26.28
CA GLU A 89 -12.18 -13.90 26.01
C GLU A 89 -11.69 -14.13 24.59
N LEU A 90 -11.06 -13.10 24.02
CA LEU A 90 -10.35 -13.14 22.76
C LEU A 90 -8.91 -13.60 23.01
N VAL A 91 -8.47 -14.69 22.36
CA VAL A 91 -7.16 -15.29 22.61
C VAL A 91 -6.47 -15.71 21.33
N ALA A 92 -5.12 -15.73 21.39
CA ALA A 92 -4.27 -16.38 20.42
C ALA A 92 -3.82 -17.75 20.94
N ALA A 93 -3.91 -18.79 20.12
CA ALA A 93 -3.55 -20.15 20.47
C ALA A 93 -2.77 -20.83 19.33
N VAL A 94 -1.90 -21.76 19.69
CA VAL A 94 -1.09 -22.54 18.74
C VAL A 94 -1.51 -24.00 18.75
N PRO A 95 -1.43 -24.72 17.63
CA PRO A 95 -1.82 -26.13 17.55
C PRO A 95 -0.91 -27.00 18.39
N THR A 96 -1.49 -28.03 18.97
CA THR A 96 -0.77 -29.12 19.68
C THR A 96 -1.42 -30.45 19.34
N ALA A 97 -0.81 -31.56 19.73
CA ALA A 97 -1.38 -32.89 19.54
C ALA A 97 -2.75 -33.09 20.26
N LYS A 98 -3.01 -32.29 21.31
CA LYS A 98 -4.24 -32.38 22.16
C LYS A 98 -5.27 -31.28 21.88
N GLY A 99 -5.09 -30.45 20.85
CA GLY A 99 -5.92 -29.32 20.54
C GLY A 99 -5.14 -28.00 20.51
N LEU A 100 -5.82 -26.86 20.62
CA LEU A 100 -5.20 -25.54 20.63
C LEU A 100 -4.74 -25.15 22.03
N ARG A 101 -3.49 -24.74 22.15
CA ARG A 101 -2.90 -24.24 23.41
C ARG A 101 -2.89 -22.71 23.39
N PRO A 102 -3.59 -22.04 24.29
CA PRO A 102 -3.53 -20.59 24.42
C PRO A 102 -2.12 -20.12 24.74
N VAL A 103 -1.67 -19.09 24.00
CA VAL A 103 -0.34 -18.47 24.17
C VAL A 103 -0.43 -17.03 24.63
N ARG A 104 -1.57 -16.35 24.33
CA ARG A 104 -1.75 -14.94 24.67
C ARG A 104 -3.23 -14.61 24.80
N ARG A 105 -3.61 -13.83 25.84
CA ARG A 105 -4.91 -13.16 25.92
C ARG A 105 -4.81 -11.86 25.14
N LEU A 106 -5.80 -11.57 24.31
CA LEU A 106 -5.86 -10.40 23.45
C LEU A 106 -6.90 -9.37 23.90
N GLY A 107 -7.83 -9.79 24.76
CA GLY A 107 -8.87 -8.93 25.29
C GLY A 107 -10.28 -9.47 25.04
N ARG A 108 -11.18 -8.61 24.55
CA ARG A 108 -12.60 -8.91 24.38
C ARG A 108 -13.07 -8.69 22.95
N PRO A 109 -13.99 -9.53 22.42
CA PRO A 109 -14.47 -9.42 21.04
C PRO A 109 -15.42 -8.22 20.81
N ASP A 110 -15.94 -7.62 21.87
CA ASP A 110 -16.78 -6.42 21.83
C ASP A 110 -15.97 -5.10 21.95
N VAL A 111 -14.64 -5.19 22.05
CA VAL A 111 -13.72 -4.05 22.06
C VAL A 111 -12.96 -4.01 20.74
N ALA A 112 -13.22 -3.01 19.91
CA ALA A 112 -12.68 -2.95 18.56
C ALA A 112 -11.15 -2.89 18.52
N ARG A 113 -10.51 -2.19 19.46
CA ARG A 113 -9.05 -2.17 19.60
C ARG A 113 -8.47 -3.57 19.82
N ASP A 114 -9.12 -4.39 20.64
CA ASP A 114 -8.68 -5.77 20.92
C ASP A 114 -8.85 -6.65 19.67
N VAL A 115 -9.93 -6.43 18.91
CA VAL A 115 -10.18 -7.13 17.63
C VAL A 115 -9.15 -6.76 16.58
N VAL A 116 -8.77 -5.48 16.47
CA VAL A 116 -7.69 -5.03 15.57
C VAL A 116 -6.37 -5.69 15.97
N GLU A 117 -6.05 -5.72 17.28
CA GLU A 117 -4.87 -6.43 17.77
C GLU A 117 -4.89 -7.91 17.39
N ALA A 118 -6.03 -8.55 17.56
CA ALA A 118 -6.24 -9.94 17.22
C ALA A 118 -6.00 -10.22 15.74
N LEU A 119 -6.49 -9.35 14.85
CA LEU A 119 -6.27 -9.41 13.41
C LEU A 119 -4.77 -9.33 13.07
N LEU A 120 -4.05 -8.38 13.66
CA LEU A 120 -2.61 -8.22 13.45
C LEU A 120 -1.83 -9.46 13.89
N VAL A 121 -2.18 -10.06 15.02
CA VAL A 121 -1.58 -11.30 15.53
C VAL A 121 -1.86 -12.48 14.59
N GLU A 122 -3.10 -12.64 14.11
CA GLU A 122 -3.46 -13.73 13.18
C GLU A 122 -2.74 -13.61 11.83
N ARG A 123 -2.56 -12.38 11.34
CA ARG A 123 -1.81 -12.10 10.12
C ARG A 123 -0.30 -12.31 10.27
N GLY A 124 0.18 -12.64 11.48
CA GLY A 124 1.59 -12.86 11.77
C GLY A 124 2.42 -11.58 11.82
N LEU A 125 1.76 -10.43 12.00
CA LEU A 125 2.45 -9.16 12.17
C LEU A 125 3.07 -9.10 13.55
N ALA A 126 4.40 -9.01 13.60
CA ALA A 126 5.17 -8.97 14.84
C ALA A 126 5.22 -7.51 15.33
N ARG A 127 4.74 -7.26 16.56
CA ARG A 127 4.83 -5.93 17.20
C ARG A 127 6.20 -5.62 17.78
N ARG A 128 6.99 -6.65 18.08
CA ARG A 128 8.32 -6.48 18.66
C ARG A 128 9.38 -6.79 17.63
N TYR A 129 10.32 -5.87 17.51
CA TYR A 129 11.51 -6.11 16.70
C TYR A 129 12.49 -7.03 17.45
N PRO A 130 13.31 -7.79 16.71
CA PRO A 130 14.47 -8.44 17.30
C PRO A 130 15.36 -7.43 18.00
N ARG A 131 15.90 -7.81 19.17
CA ARG A 131 16.79 -6.92 19.95
C ARG A 131 18.00 -6.40 19.15
N ALA A 132 18.50 -7.20 18.21
CA ALA A 132 19.59 -6.78 17.33
C ALA A 132 19.13 -5.63 16.41
N ALA A 133 17.99 -5.78 15.72
CA ALA A 133 17.43 -4.74 14.83
C ALA A 133 17.12 -3.44 15.60
N GLU A 134 16.58 -3.51 16.83
CA GLU A 134 16.37 -2.33 17.66
C GLU A 134 17.66 -1.62 18.04
N ARG A 135 18.73 -2.37 18.39
CA ARG A 135 20.03 -1.76 18.70
C ARG A 135 20.64 -1.10 17.48
N GLU A 136 20.60 -1.77 16.32
CA GLU A 136 21.09 -1.22 15.04
C GLU A 136 20.34 0.05 14.67
N ALA A 137 19.01 0.06 14.79
CA ALA A 137 18.18 1.23 14.52
C ALA A 137 18.54 2.42 15.42
N ARG A 138 18.72 2.20 16.72
CA ARG A 138 19.11 3.27 17.67
C ARG A 138 20.54 3.78 17.40
N ALA A 139 21.46 2.88 17.06
CA ALA A 139 22.81 3.29 16.69
C ALA A 139 22.81 4.15 15.42
N ALA A 140 22.11 3.70 14.38
CA ALA A 140 22.00 4.43 13.13
C ALA A 140 21.25 5.77 13.27
N ALA A 141 20.26 5.87 14.16
CA ALA A 141 19.56 7.12 14.45
C ALA A 141 20.49 8.19 15.03
N ASN A 142 21.45 7.79 15.88
CA ASN A 142 22.40 8.72 16.53
C ASN A 142 23.59 9.07 15.61
N ASP A 143 24.03 8.11 14.80
CA ASP A 143 25.16 8.26 13.89
C ASP A 143 24.84 7.52 12.59
N PRO A 144 24.20 8.20 11.61
CA PRO A 144 23.84 7.57 10.36
C PRO A 144 25.09 7.08 9.63
N PRO A 145 25.14 5.79 9.22
CA PRO A 145 26.29 5.23 8.50
C PRO A 145 26.65 5.99 7.22
N ASP A 146 25.68 6.69 6.64
CA ASP A 146 25.84 7.52 5.45
C ASP A 146 25.28 8.92 5.71
N GLY A 147 25.98 9.63 6.58
CA GLY A 147 25.57 10.91 7.14
C GLY A 147 25.54 12.07 6.14
N ALA A 148 25.68 13.29 6.67
CA ALA A 148 25.53 14.54 5.90
C ALA A 148 26.65 14.84 4.91
N ALA A 149 27.79 14.15 4.98
CA ALA A 149 28.91 14.36 4.07
C ALA A 149 28.49 14.14 2.59
N ALA A 150 28.95 15.01 1.70
CA ALA A 150 28.67 14.98 0.26
C ALA A 150 27.18 15.13 -0.14
N ARG A 151 26.31 15.64 0.75
CA ARG A 151 24.93 15.98 0.42
C ARG A 151 24.78 17.44 0.00
N VAL A 152 23.83 17.69 -0.88
CA VAL A 152 23.46 19.08 -1.25
C VAL A 152 22.68 19.69 -0.10
N ASP A 153 23.13 20.85 0.37
CA ASP A 153 22.42 21.60 1.41
C ASP A 153 21.22 22.34 0.81
N LEU A 154 20.03 21.99 1.25
CA LEU A 154 18.74 22.56 0.84
C LEU A 154 17.94 23.09 2.04
N ARG A 155 18.59 23.33 3.19
CA ARG A 155 17.92 23.75 4.44
C ARG A 155 17.30 25.15 4.37
N ASP A 156 17.79 25.99 3.44
CA ASP A 156 17.27 27.34 3.23
C ASP A 156 16.04 27.40 2.31
N LEU A 157 15.64 26.24 1.73
CA LEU A 157 14.44 26.19 0.92
C LEU A 157 13.19 26.12 1.81
N PRO A 158 12.20 27.00 1.61
CA PRO A 158 10.90 26.86 2.27
C PRO A 158 10.29 25.48 1.99
N THR A 159 10.19 24.68 3.04
CA THR A 159 9.81 23.25 2.95
C THR A 159 8.69 22.92 3.93
N PHE A 160 7.72 22.14 3.50
CA PHE A 160 6.61 21.70 4.35
C PHE A 160 6.25 20.24 4.07
N THR A 161 5.65 19.57 5.07
CA THR A 161 4.95 18.29 4.91
C THR A 161 3.45 18.48 4.97
N ILE A 162 2.65 17.57 4.37
CA ILE A 162 1.19 17.54 4.51
C ILE A 162 0.77 16.11 4.83
N ASP A 163 0.28 15.88 6.03
CA ASP A 163 0.05 14.56 6.58
C ASP A 163 -1.29 14.45 7.33
N PRO A 164 -1.81 13.24 7.59
CA PRO A 164 -2.90 13.03 8.52
C PRO A 164 -2.56 13.56 9.92
N THR A 165 -3.57 13.98 10.68
CA THR A 165 -3.37 14.57 12.03
C THR A 165 -2.61 13.64 12.96
N GLU A 166 -2.84 12.36 12.89
CA GLU A 166 -2.25 11.32 13.75
C GLU A 166 -0.89 10.81 13.30
N ALA A 167 -0.45 11.17 12.08
CA ALA A 167 0.83 10.72 11.53
C ALA A 167 2.01 11.23 12.36
N LYS A 168 3.03 10.38 12.50
CA LYS A 168 4.31 10.67 13.17
C LYS A 168 5.51 10.39 12.27
N ASP A 169 5.29 9.72 11.17
CA ASP A 169 6.21 9.27 10.14
C ASP A 169 6.00 10.14 8.89
N PHE A 170 6.69 11.28 8.86
CA PHE A 170 6.61 12.22 7.73
C PHE A 170 7.64 11.80 6.69
N ASP A 171 7.21 11.02 5.71
CA ASP A 171 8.09 10.37 4.74
C ASP A 171 8.43 11.29 3.56
N ASP A 172 7.56 12.26 3.23
CA ASP A 172 7.74 13.19 2.14
C ASP A 172 7.52 14.65 2.54
N ALA A 173 8.25 15.54 1.89
CA ALA A 173 8.14 16.99 2.05
C ALA A 173 8.26 17.67 0.68
N ILE A 174 7.70 18.87 0.59
CA ILE A 174 7.60 19.64 -0.65
C ILE A 174 8.23 21.00 -0.46
N SER A 175 9.02 21.41 -1.47
CA SER A 175 9.40 22.80 -1.71
C SER A 175 9.00 23.20 -3.12
N ALA A 176 8.62 24.45 -3.33
CA ALA A 176 8.32 24.94 -4.67
C ALA A 176 8.59 26.46 -4.75
N ARG A 177 9.01 26.90 -5.95
CA ARG A 177 9.25 28.31 -6.25
C ARG A 177 8.87 28.62 -7.69
N VAL A 178 8.24 29.76 -7.90
CA VAL A 178 8.01 30.30 -9.23
C VAL A 178 9.29 30.95 -9.72
N GLU A 179 9.76 30.58 -10.91
CA GLU A 179 10.92 31.17 -11.56
C GLU A 179 10.51 32.39 -12.41
N ASP A 180 11.50 33.24 -12.80
CA ASP A 180 11.25 34.49 -13.53
C ASP A 180 10.61 34.27 -14.91
N ASP A 181 10.84 33.12 -15.53
CA ASP A 181 10.23 32.72 -16.80
C ASP A 181 8.81 32.17 -16.66
N GLY A 182 8.25 32.17 -15.45
CA GLY A 182 6.93 31.66 -15.13
C GLY A 182 6.85 30.16 -14.99
N THR A 183 7.94 29.41 -15.17
CA THR A 183 8.00 27.99 -14.79
C THR A 183 7.95 27.84 -13.26
N VAL A 184 7.70 26.63 -12.78
CA VAL A 184 7.76 26.34 -11.35
C VAL A 184 8.85 25.30 -11.12
N ARG A 185 9.78 25.61 -10.23
CA ARG A 185 10.72 24.63 -9.71
C ARG A 185 10.11 23.98 -8.48
N VAL A 186 10.02 22.66 -8.52
CA VAL A 186 9.46 21.82 -7.46
C VAL A 186 10.54 20.87 -6.98
N TRP A 187 10.66 20.72 -5.67
CA TRP A 187 11.46 19.69 -5.03
C TRP A 187 10.52 18.77 -4.24
N VAL A 188 10.60 17.50 -4.54
CA VAL A 188 9.97 16.43 -3.76
C VAL A 188 11.08 15.76 -2.97
N HIS A 189 11.02 15.89 -1.66
CA HIS A 189 11.98 15.32 -0.73
C HIS A 189 11.38 14.07 -0.13
N VAL A 190 12.10 12.95 -0.16
CA VAL A 190 11.72 11.69 0.45
C VAL A 190 12.76 11.33 1.50
N ALA A 191 12.34 10.90 2.68
CA ALA A 191 13.24 10.48 3.74
C ALA A 191 14.24 9.43 3.23
N ASP A 192 15.55 9.69 3.39
CA ASP A 192 16.60 8.76 2.93
C ASP A 192 16.82 7.63 3.93
N VAL A 193 15.89 6.68 3.95
CA VAL A 193 15.96 5.49 4.81
C VAL A 193 17.24 4.69 4.58
N THR A 194 17.79 4.72 3.36
CA THR A 194 19.01 3.99 3.01
C THR A 194 20.26 4.56 3.67
N ALA A 195 20.21 5.80 4.15
CA ALA A 195 21.27 6.40 4.95
C ALA A 195 21.43 5.71 6.34
N PHE A 196 20.36 5.08 6.82
CA PHE A 196 20.28 4.47 8.15
C PHE A 196 20.32 2.94 8.10
N VAL A 197 19.75 2.33 7.06
CA VAL A 197 19.59 0.88 6.93
C VAL A 197 20.58 0.34 5.91
N ARG A 198 21.59 -0.40 6.37
CA ARG A 198 22.57 -1.04 5.47
C ARG A 198 22.14 -2.43 5.06
N PRO A 199 22.34 -2.82 3.80
CA PRO A 199 22.07 -4.18 3.34
C PRO A 199 22.80 -5.24 4.17
N GLY A 200 22.12 -6.36 4.45
CA GLY A 200 22.68 -7.52 5.16
C GLY A 200 22.73 -7.40 6.70
N THR A 201 22.25 -6.28 7.26
CA THR A 201 22.12 -6.11 8.72
C THR A 201 20.87 -6.81 9.26
N SER A 202 20.77 -6.96 10.59
CA SER A 202 19.55 -7.49 11.22
C SER A 202 18.35 -6.56 11.00
N LEU A 203 18.60 -5.26 10.91
CA LEU A 203 17.58 -4.25 10.62
C LEU A 203 17.06 -4.40 9.19
N ASP A 204 17.96 -4.58 8.21
CA ASP A 204 17.59 -4.83 6.80
C ASP A 204 16.78 -6.14 6.66
N ALA A 205 17.23 -7.21 7.32
CA ALA A 205 16.52 -8.48 7.30
C ALA A 205 15.11 -8.37 7.89
N GLU A 206 14.95 -7.63 9.01
CA GLU A 206 13.64 -7.40 9.63
C GLU A 206 12.72 -6.53 8.74
N ALA A 207 13.27 -5.47 8.13
CA ALA A 207 12.54 -4.62 7.21
C ALA A 207 12.06 -5.40 5.98
N ARG A 208 12.90 -6.28 5.43
CA ARG A 208 12.55 -7.18 4.34
C ARG A 208 11.44 -8.15 4.71
N ASP A 209 11.49 -8.73 5.90
CA ASP A 209 10.48 -9.67 6.38
C ASP A 209 9.11 -8.98 6.62
N ARG A 210 9.11 -7.73 7.07
CA ARG A 210 7.89 -6.92 7.21
C ARG A 210 7.36 -6.42 5.88
N ALA A 211 8.23 -6.11 4.95
CA ALA A 211 7.98 -5.62 3.59
C ALA A 211 7.28 -4.25 3.49
N THR A 212 6.43 -3.90 4.44
CA THR A 212 5.66 -2.64 4.48
C THR A 212 5.27 -2.27 5.91
N SER A 213 4.99 -1.00 6.15
CA SER A 213 4.23 -0.57 7.32
C SER A 213 2.76 -0.92 7.14
N VAL A 214 2.09 -1.33 8.21
CA VAL A 214 0.67 -1.68 8.19
C VAL A 214 -0.09 -0.70 9.05
N TYR A 215 -0.99 0.04 8.43
CA TYR A 215 -1.85 1.00 9.08
C TYR A 215 -3.19 0.34 9.37
N ALA A 216 -3.56 0.26 10.65
CA ALA A 216 -4.83 -0.26 11.10
C ALA A 216 -5.53 0.79 11.98
N PRO A 217 -6.87 0.76 12.11
CA PRO A 217 -7.59 1.71 12.94
C PRO A 217 -7.00 1.81 14.35
N GLY A 218 -6.53 3.01 14.74
CA GLY A 218 -5.95 3.29 16.05
C GLY A 218 -4.56 2.70 16.33
N THR A 219 -3.90 2.07 15.35
CA THR A 219 -2.53 1.53 15.53
C THR A 219 -1.77 1.44 14.20
N VAL A 220 -0.45 1.53 14.30
CA VAL A 220 0.47 1.33 13.16
C VAL A 220 1.49 0.27 13.54
N GLU A 221 1.73 -0.69 12.66
CA GLU A 221 2.84 -1.62 12.74
C GLU A 221 3.91 -1.20 11.70
N PRO A 222 4.90 -0.40 12.09
CA PRO A 222 5.84 0.16 11.13
C PRO A 222 6.83 -0.89 10.62
N MET A 223 7.31 -0.68 9.38
CA MET A 223 8.34 -1.53 8.78
C MET A 223 9.67 -1.41 9.51
N LEU A 224 9.99 -0.23 10.02
CA LEU A 224 11.22 0.07 10.76
C LEU A 224 10.92 0.43 12.22
N PRO A 225 11.85 0.18 13.17
CA PRO A 225 11.69 0.62 14.55
C PRO A 225 11.43 2.13 14.67
N HIS A 226 10.64 2.53 15.68
CA HIS A 226 10.25 3.91 15.89
C HIS A 226 11.41 4.92 15.99
N ALA A 227 12.60 4.48 16.45
CA ALA A 227 13.80 5.29 16.45
C ALA A 227 14.20 5.79 15.05
N LEU A 228 13.78 5.08 14.00
CA LEU A 228 13.94 5.50 12.61
C LEU A 228 12.65 6.04 12.04
N SER A 229 11.57 5.23 11.99
CA SER A 229 10.35 5.59 11.25
C SER A 229 9.68 6.88 11.76
N SER A 230 9.57 7.06 13.07
CA SER A 230 8.89 8.21 13.66
C SER A 230 9.85 9.28 14.22
N ASP A 231 11.16 9.04 14.13
CA ASP A 231 12.18 9.97 14.64
C ASP A 231 13.22 10.32 13.57
N ALA A 232 14.31 9.53 13.41
CA ALA A 232 15.45 9.95 12.61
C ALA A 232 15.16 10.12 11.11
N CYS A 233 14.28 9.29 10.53
CA CYS A 233 13.84 9.41 9.14
C CYS A 233 12.70 10.42 8.96
N SER A 234 11.84 10.62 9.97
CA SER A 234 10.67 11.50 9.85
C SER A 234 11.09 12.96 9.60
N LEU A 235 10.59 13.56 8.53
CA LEU A 235 10.94 14.93 8.07
C LEU A 235 10.27 16.01 8.94
N ARG A 236 10.47 15.90 10.26
CA ARG A 236 9.88 16.79 11.26
C ARG A 236 10.36 18.24 11.10
N PRO A 237 9.49 19.23 11.38
CA PRO A 237 9.85 20.64 11.26
C PRO A 237 10.96 21.04 12.24
N GLY A 238 11.79 22.00 11.80
CA GLY A 238 12.86 22.60 12.60
C GLY A 238 14.09 21.72 12.82
N VAL A 239 14.15 20.51 12.22
CA VAL A 239 15.26 19.57 12.42
C VAL A 239 15.88 19.18 11.07
N ASP A 240 17.22 19.11 11.04
CA ASP A 240 17.95 18.66 9.87
C ASP A 240 17.66 17.19 9.57
N ARG A 241 17.34 16.88 8.32
CA ARG A 241 16.97 15.53 7.86
C ARG A 241 17.65 15.15 6.57
N LEU A 242 18.07 13.89 6.50
CA LEU A 242 18.66 13.31 5.30
C LEU A 242 17.53 12.92 4.35
N ALA A 243 17.59 13.41 3.11
CA ALA A 243 16.57 13.14 2.11
C ALA A 243 17.19 12.76 0.75
N VAL A 244 16.41 12.04 -0.04
CA VAL A 244 16.58 11.95 -1.48
C VAL A 244 15.60 12.95 -2.10
N THR A 245 16.11 13.85 -2.92
CA THR A 245 15.32 14.92 -3.52
C THR A 245 15.22 14.77 -5.03
N VAL A 246 14.00 14.84 -5.54
CA VAL A 246 13.72 15.01 -6.96
C VAL A 246 13.42 16.48 -7.22
N GLU A 247 14.37 17.18 -7.85
CA GLU A 247 14.21 18.57 -8.29
C GLU A 247 13.70 18.60 -9.72
N MET A 248 12.61 19.30 -9.98
CA MET A 248 11.96 19.37 -11.28
C MET A 248 11.66 20.82 -11.67
N VAL A 249 11.96 21.21 -12.91
CA VAL A 249 11.48 22.46 -13.52
C VAL A 249 10.25 22.12 -14.35
N VAL A 250 9.11 22.68 -13.98
CA VAL A 250 7.79 22.32 -14.53
C VAL A 250 7.17 23.53 -15.24
N ASP A 251 6.82 23.35 -16.51
CA ASP A 251 6.09 24.33 -17.30
C ASP A 251 4.64 23.82 -17.51
N GLY A 252 3.70 24.47 -16.86
CA GLY A 252 2.34 23.98 -16.77
C GLY A 252 2.27 22.58 -16.16
N ALA A 253 2.11 21.56 -16.99
CA ALA A 253 2.09 20.16 -16.58
C ALA A 253 3.26 19.34 -17.19
N LYS A 254 4.24 19.98 -17.83
CA LYS A 254 5.36 19.31 -18.50
C LYS A 254 6.65 19.54 -17.73
N VAL A 255 7.33 18.47 -17.35
CA VAL A 255 8.68 18.53 -16.79
C VAL A 255 9.67 18.91 -17.92
N ARG A 256 10.39 20.00 -17.75
CA ARG A 256 11.46 20.46 -18.64
C ARG A 256 12.80 19.84 -18.28
N LYS A 257 13.05 19.70 -16.97
CA LYS A 257 14.31 19.18 -16.42
C LYS A 257 14.03 18.49 -15.08
N ALA A 258 14.71 17.38 -14.85
CA ALA A 258 14.72 16.71 -13.55
C ALA A 258 16.16 16.44 -13.09
N ARG A 259 16.40 16.49 -11.78
CA ARG A 259 17.66 16.15 -11.11
C ARG A 259 17.36 15.32 -9.88
N PHE A 260 18.26 14.39 -9.55
CA PHE A 260 18.16 13.54 -8.37
C PHE A 260 19.33 13.82 -7.45
N LEU A 261 19.04 14.13 -6.20
CA LEU A 261 20.01 14.63 -5.25
C LEU A 261 19.91 13.86 -3.94
N ARG A 262 21.03 13.55 -3.33
CA ARG A 262 21.09 13.27 -1.91
C ARG A 262 21.24 14.61 -1.20
N SER A 263 20.34 14.94 -0.31
CA SER A 263 20.21 16.27 0.27
C SER A 263 20.11 16.27 1.79
N LEU A 264 20.43 17.42 2.36
CA LEU A 264 20.14 17.77 3.73
C LEU A 264 19.07 18.86 3.69
N ILE A 265 17.93 18.59 4.33
CA ILE A 265 16.80 19.52 4.37
C ILE A 265 16.42 19.88 5.80
N ARG A 266 15.64 20.94 5.97
CA ARG A 266 14.95 21.32 7.21
C ARG A 266 13.55 21.76 6.84
N SER A 267 12.54 21.01 7.27
CA SER A 267 11.14 21.41 7.07
C SER A 267 10.80 22.58 7.98
N ASP A 268 10.06 23.58 7.46
CA ASP A 268 9.59 24.74 8.24
C ASP A 268 8.28 24.42 8.94
N ALA A 269 7.43 23.59 8.33
CA ALA A 269 6.09 23.31 8.85
C ALA A 269 5.64 21.87 8.57
N ARG A 270 4.91 21.34 9.55
CA ARG A 270 4.08 20.16 9.38
C ARG A 270 2.63 20.61 9.28
N LEU A 271 2.04 20.47 8.11
CA LEU A 271 0.65 20.81 7.84
C LEU A 271 -0.23 19.56 7.92
N THR A 272 -1.52 19.73 8.14
CA THR A 272 -2.50 18.66 7.99
C THR A 272 -3.33 18.88 6.73
N TYR A 273 -3.88 17.81 6.17
CA TYR A 273 -4.79 17.90 5.02
C TYR A 273 -5.94 18.87 5.28
N ASP A 274 -6.56 18.81 6.47
CA ASP A 274 -7.64 19.71 6.86
C ASP A 274 -7.20 21.17 6.93
N GLN A 275 -6.00 21.43 7.41
CA GLN A 275 -5.44 22.79 7.48
C GLN A 275 -5.24 23.36 6.08
N VAL A 276 -4.60 22.58 5.19
CA VAL A 276 -4.37 23.00 3.80
C VAL A 276 -5.67 23.23 3.07
N ASP A 277 -6.70 22.41 3.29
CA ASP A 277 -8.02 22.62 2.71
C ASP A 277 -8.71 23.90 3.22
N ARG A 278 -8.54 24.25 4.50
CA ARG A 278 -9.02 25.56 5.03
C ARG A 278 -8.29 26.73 4.38
N ILE A 279 -6.96 26.60 4.17
CA ILE A 279 -6.16 27.60 3.46
C ILE A 279 -6.64 27.73 2.00
N PHE A 280 -6.84 26.62 1.30
CA PHE A 280 -7.30 26.63 -0.08
C PHE A 280 -8.72 27.17 -0.26
N ALA A 281 -9.54 27.06 0.78
CA ALA A 281 -10.88 27.64 0.85
C ALA A 281 -10.90 29.12 1.32
N GLY A 282 -9.73 29.71 1.63
CA GLY A 282 -9.62 31.08 2.12
C GLY A 282 -10.10 31.29 3.56
N ARG A 283 -10.27 30.20 4.32
CA ARG A 283 -10.73 30.22 5.73
C ARG A 283 -9.57 30.31 6.73
N GLU A 284 -8.35 30.05 6.28
CA GLU A 284 -7.12 30.16 7.05
C GLU A 284 -6.05 30.79 6.17
N ARG A 285 -5.11 31.52 6.76
CA ARG A 285 -3.97 32.08 6.04
C ARG A 285 -2.78 31.13 6.11
N ALA A 286 -2.10 30.98 4.97
CA ALA A 286 -0.80 30.35 4.95
C ALA A 286 0.25 31.29 5.54
N GLU A 287 1.23 30.74 6.22
CA GLU A 287 2.30 31.47 6.91
C GLU A 287 3.59 31.42 6.10
N GLU A 288 4.41 32.46 6.25
CA GLU A 288 5.77 32.46 5.70
C GLU A 288 6.70 31.63 6.63
N PRO A 289 7.74 30.96 6.07
CA PRO A 289 8.23 31.10 4.69
C PRO A 289 7.57 30.16 3.67
N TRP A 290 6.71 29.22 4.05
CA TRP A 290 6.18 28.17 3.19
C TRP A 290 4.91 28.55 2.38
N ALA A 291 4.30 29.69 2.66
CA ALA A 291 3.06 30.11 2.00
C ALA A 291 3.18 30.18 0.46
N GLN A 292 4.25 30.80 -0.03
CA GLN A 292 4.49 30.92 -1.48
C GLN A 292 4.82 29.55 -2.11
N ALA A 293 5.54 28.70 -1.37
CA ALA A 293 5.87 27.35 -1.82
C ALA A 293 4.60 26.49 -1.95
N LEU A 294 3.67 26.56 -0.99
CA LEU A 294 2.39 25.86 -1.06
C LEU A 294 1.54 26.34 -2.24
N ALA A 295 1.49 27.65 -2.50
CA ALA A 295 0.77 28.23 -3.64
C ALA A 295 1.36 27.77 -4.98
N ALA A 296 2.69 27.75 -5.11
CA ALA A 296 3.39 27.28 -6.30
C ALA A 296 3.16 25.76 -6.53
N ALA A 297 3.24 24.95 -5.48
CA ALA A 297 2.95 23.51 -5.52
C ALA A 297 1.50 23.25 -5.96
N ARG A 298 0.53 24.00 -5.42
CA ARG A 298 -0.89 23.92 -5.82
C ARG A 298 -1.08 24.20 -7.30
N ARG A 299 -0.40 25.22 -7.83
CA ARG A 299 -0.47 25.57 -9.27
C ARG A 299 -0.04 24.40 -10.14
N VAL A 300 1.08 23.76 -9.82
CA VAL A 300 1.59 22.60 -10.58
C VAL A 300 0.63 21.41 -10.45
N ALA A 301 0.21 21.08 -9.24
CA ALA A 301 -0.69 19.94 -9.00
C ALA A 301 -2.02 20.07 -9.76
N ARG A 302 -2.60 21.28 -9.84
CA ARG A 302 -3.80 21.55 -10.63
C ARG A 302 -3.57 21.32 -12.12
N ALA A 303 -2.45 21.79 -12.67
CA ALA A 303 -2.11 21.58 -14.07
C ALA A 303 -1.89 20.10 -14.40
N LEU A 304 -1.22 19.36 -13.52
CA LEU A 304 -1.02 17.91 -13.66
C LEU A 304 -2.35 17.15 -13.64
N ARG A 305 -3.23 17.46 -12.69
CA ARG A 305 -4.55 16.84 -12.57
C ARG A 305 -5.38 17.07 -13.83
N GLU A 306 -5.41 18.30 -14.33
CA GLU A 306 -6.15 18.63 -15.55
C GLU A 306 -5.58 17.87 -16.77
N ARG A 307 -4.25 17.76 -16.89
CA ARG A 307 -3.61 16.95 -17.94
C ARG A 307 -4.03 15.48 -17.85
N ARG A 308 -4.05 14.89 -16.65
CA ARG A 308 -4.46 13.49 -16.41
C ARG A 308 -5.94 13.28 -16.76
N ARG A 309 -6.81 14.21 -16.38
CA ARG A 309 -8.24 14.17 -16.75
C ARG A 309 -8.44 14.16 -18.26
N ARG A 310 -7.73 15.02 -19.00
CA ARG A 310 -7.78 15.07 -20.47
C ARG A 310 -7.30 13.76 -21.11
N ARG A 311 -6.32 13.09 -20.50
CA ARG A 311 -5.85 11.77 -20.96
C ARG A 311 -6.78 10.60 -20.64
N GLY A 312 -7.87 10.83 -19.92
CA GLY A 312 -8.83 9.79 -19.59
C GLY A 312 -8.50 9.00 -18.34
N SER A 313 -7.64 9.54 -17.46
CA SER A 313 -7.35 8.95 -16.15
C SER A 313 -8.63 8.69 -15.36
N LEU A 314 -8.70 7.54 -14.71
CA LEU A 314 -9.80 7.16 -13.83
C LEU A 314 -9.78 8.05 -12.59
N GLU A 315 -10.86 8.80 -12.36
CA GLU A 315 -11.12 9.45 -11.08
C GLU A 315 -12.09 8.54 -10.30
N ILE A 316 -11.59 7.89 -9.28
CA ILE A 316 -12.40 7.06 -8.40
C ILE A 316 -12.55 7.80 -7.09
N ASP A 317 -13.77 8.23 -6.81
CA ASP A 317 -14.13 8.82 -5.53
C ASP A 317 -14.26 7.68 -4.50
N SER A 318 -13.13 7.28 -3.90
CA SER A 318 -13.10 6.33 -2.80
C SER A 318 -13.10 7.09 -1.47
N SER A 319 -14.02 6.74 -0.59
CA SER A 319 -13.97 7.20 0.79
C SER A 319 -13.42 6.10 1.68
N GLU A 320 -12.47 6.44 2.53
CA GLU A 320 -11.94 5.51 3.53
C GLU A 320 -12.69 5.68 4.87
N PRO A 321 -13.06 4.59 5.54
CA PRO A 321 -13.66 4.69 6.86
C PRO A 321 -12.59 5.08 7.89
N ARG A 322 -12.80 6.18 8.61
CA ARG A 322 -12.04 6.59 9.77
C ARG A 322 -12.83 6.28 11.03
N PHE A 323 -12.18 5.62 11.97
CA PHE A 323 -12.79 5.18 13.22
C PHE A 323 -12.27 6.05 14.37
N ASP A 324 -13.18 6.65 15.12
CA ASP A 324 -12.86 7.26 16.40
C ASP A 324 -13.10 6.24 17.52
N PHE A 325 -12.15 6.14 18.44
CA PHE A 325 -12.22 5.19 19.54
C PHE A 325 -12.43 5.92 20.86
N ALA A 326 -13.39 5.46 21.64
CA ALA A 326 -13.56 5.86 23.02
C ALA A 326 -12.37 5.40 23.89
N ALA A 327 -12.25 5.93 25.09
CA ALA A 327 -11.17 5.62 26.03
C ALA A 327 -11.09 4.11 26.37
N ASP A 328 -12.23 3.41 26.38
CA ASP A 328 -12.34 1.97 26.59
C ASP A 328 -11.99 1.12 25.36
N GLY A 329 -11.64 1.75 24.22
CA GLY A 329 -11.24 1.09 22.97
C GLY A 329 -12.40 0.63 22.10
N ARG A 330 -13.64 0.98 22.41
CA ARG A 330 -14.80 0.76 21.53
C ARG A 330 -14.84 1.82 20.44
N VAL A 331 -15.52 1.54 19.34
CA VAL A 331 -15.80 2.53 18.31
C VAL A 331 -16.83 3.53 18.84
N ASP A 332 -16.47 4.79 18.88
CA ASP A 332 -17.35 5.90 19.24
C ASP A 332 -18.06 6.46 18.02
N ALA A 333 -17.31 6.69 16.92
CA ALA A 333 -17.85 7.18 15.66
C ALA A 333 -17.12 6.57 14.46
N VAL A 334 -17.80 6.57 13.30
CA VAL A 334 -17.22 6.21 12.02
C VAL A 334 -17.46 7.36 11.07
N HIS A 335 -16.37 7.96 10.60
CA HIS A 335 -16.37 9.04 9.62
C HIS A 335 -15.93 8.52 8.26
N ARG A 336 -16.34 9.20 7.19
CA ARG A 336 -15.85 8.94 5.86
C ARG A 336 -14.90 10.04 5.44
N GLU A 337 -13.66 9.69 5.35
CA GLU A 337 -12.63 10.59 4.85
C GLU A 337 -12.65 10.59 3.32
N ARG A 338 -12.83 11.77 2.73
CA ARG A 338 -12.83 11.95 1.28
C ARG A 338 -11.52 12.56 0.85
N GLN A 339 -11.05 12.14 -0.31
CA GLN A 339 -9.90 12.80 -0.94
C GLN A 339 -10.27 14.22 -1.37
N THR A 340 -9.56 15.19 -0.80
CA THR A 340 -9.74 16.62 -1.02
C THR A 340 -8.65 17.21 -1.90
N GLU A 341 -8.65 18.55 -2.10
CA GLU A 341 -7.62 19.23 -2.90
C GLU A 341 -6.21 19.03 -2.33
N SER A 342 -6.06 19.00 -1.03
CA SER A 342 -4.78 18.78 -0.36
C SER A 342 -4.22 17.36 -0.59
N HIS A 343 -5.07 16.33 -0.55
CA HIS A 343 -4.67 14.94 -0.79
C HIS A 343 -4.14 14.75 -2.22
N TRP A 344 -4.91 15.18 -3.21
CA TRP A 344 -4.44 14.99 -4.58
C TRP A 344 -3.33 15.98 -4.98
N LEU A 345 -3.08 17.07 -4.22
CA LEU A 345 -1.87 17.87 -4.40
C LEU A 345 -0.62 17.00 -4.17
N ILE A 346 -0.54 16.36 -3.01
CA ILE A 346 0.58 15.46 -2.67
C ILE A 346 0.64 14.29 -3.65
N GLU A 347 -0.48 13.63 -3.93
CA GLU A 347 -0.55 12.54 -4.91
C GLU A 347 0.04 12.94 -6.27
N GLN A 348 -0.36 14.09 -6.83
CA GLN A 348 0.11 14.52 -8.13
C GLN A 348 1.64 14.78 -8.15
N LEU A 349 2.19 15.39 -7.10
CA LEU A 349 3.62 15.67 -7.00
C LEU A 349 4.43 14.39 -6.77
N MET A 350 3.95 13.47 -5.93
CA MET A 350 4.59 12.17 -5.70
C MET A 350 4.59 11.32 -6.97
N VAL A 351 3.46 11.25 -7.67
CA VAL A 351 3.38 10.54 -8.97
C VAL A 351 4.33 11.16 -9.97
N LEU A 352 4.41 12.50 -10.06
CA LEU A 352 5.34 13.17 -10.97
C LEU A 352 6.79 12.81 -10.64
N ALA A 353 7.19 12.85 -9.37
CA ALA A 353 8.53 12.46 -8.93
C ALA A 353 8.83 10.99 -9.26
N ASN A 354 7.88 10.08 -8.98
CA ASN A 354 8.03 8.67 -9.28
C ASN A 354 8.15 8.40 -10.79
N GLU A 355 7.41 9.12 -11.64
CA GLU A 355 7.55 9.05 -13.10
C GLU A 355 8.97 9.45 -13.55
N GLN A 356 9.55 10.51 -12.95
CA GLN A 356 10.91 10.94 -13.29
C GLN A 356 11.98 9.94 -12.83
N VAL A 357 11.81 9.36 -11.63
CA VAL A 357 12.72 8.34 -11.12
C VAL A 357 12.64 7.07 -11.98
N ALA A 358 11.43 6.63 -12.33
CA ALA A 358 11.24 5.46 -13.17
C ALA A 358 11.89 5.64 -14.55
N ALA A 359 11.66 6.78 -15.20
CA ALA A 359 12.28 7.09 -16.49
C ALA A 359 13.81 7.12 -16.39
N TYR A 360 14.36 7.73 -15.33
CA TYR A 360 15.80 7.78 -15.09
C TYR A 360 16.41 6.37 -14.95
N LEU A 361 15.78 5.50 -14.15
CA LEU A 361 16.26 4.12 -13.94
C LEU A 361 16.15 3.28 -15.24
N GLU A 362 15.09 3.47 -16.01
CA GLU A 362 14.89 2.81 -17.30
C GLU A 362 15.95 3.25 -18.32
N ASP A 363 16.18 4.55 -18.48
CA ASP A 363 17.18 5.12 -19.40
C ASP A 363 18.60 4.62 -19.08
N HIS A 364 18.91 4.44 -17.79
CA HIS A 364 20.19 3.91 -17.31
C HIS A 364 20.24 2.38 -17.21
N ARG A 365 19.15 1.68 -17.58
CA ARG A 365 19.03 0.22 -17.52
C ARG A 365 19.33 -0.36 -16.13
N VAL A 366 18.96 0.37 -15.10
CA VAL A 366 19.10 -0.10 -13.72
C VAL A 366 17.98 -1.10 -13.40
N PRO A 367 18.30 -2.35 -13.01
CA PRO A 367 17.28 -3.31 -12.61
C PRO A 367 16.44 -2.77 -11.45
N THR A 368 15.14 -2.71 -11.63
CA THR A 368 14.22 -2.25 -10.60
C THR A 368 12.86 -2.95 -10.74
N ILE A 369 12.03 -2.83 -9.72
CA ILE A 369 10.68 -3.38 -9.70
C ILE A 369 9.70 -2.27 -10.09
N TYR A 370 8.98 -2.49 -11.20
CA TYR A 370 7.95 -1.56 -11.66
C TYR A 370 6.57 -2.05 -11.26
N ARG A 371 5.73 -1.15 -10.75
CA ARG A 371 4.31 -1.41 -10.60
C ARG A 371 3.61 -1.20 -11.93
N VAL A 372 3.08 -2.27 -12.50
CA VAL A 372 2.42 -2.27 -13.80
C VAL A 372 0.93 -2.47 -13.62
N HIS A 373 0.13 -1.64 -14.27
CA HIS A 373 -1.31 -1.79 -14.36
C HIS A 373 -1.66 -2.07 -15.82
N GLU A 374 -1.91 -3.31 -16.13
CA GLU A 374 -2.25 -3.73 -17.49
C GLU A 374 -3.60 -3.16 -17.92
N ARG A 375 -3.77 -3.07 -19.24
CA ARG A 375 -5.05 -2.67 -19.83
C ARG A 375 -6.16 -3.64 -19.44
N PRO A 376 -7.39 -3.13 -19.24
CA PRO A 376 -8.52 -3.98 -18.92
C PRO A 376 -8.82 -4.94 -20.08
N ASP A 377 -9.35 -6.09 -19.72
CA ASP A 377 -9.84 -7.06 -20.67
C ASP A 377 -11.14 -6.54 -21.33
N PRO A 378 -11.24 -6.56 -22.68
CA PRO A 378 -12.46 -6.14 -23.39
C PRO A 378 -13.74 -6.77 -22.85
N ASP A 379 -13.75 -8.10 -22.63
CA ASP A 379 -14.91 -8.83 -22.11
C ASP A 379 -15.32 -8.36 -20.70
N SER A 380 -14.36 -7.90 -19.90
CA SER A 380 -14.65 -7.35 -18.57
C SER A 380 -15.33 -5.98 -18.64
N ILE A 381 -14.99 -5.18 -19.65
CA ILE A 381 -15.65 -3.89 -19.91
C ILE A 381 -17.07 -4.10 -20.47
N GLU A 382 -17.28 -5.07 -21.33
CA GLU A 382 -18.61 -5.41 -21.84
C GLU A 382 -19.53 -5.87 -20.68
N ARG A 383 -19.07 -6.79 -19.85
CA ARG A 383 -19.79 -7.22 -18.62
C ARG A 383 -20.08 -6.05 -17.66
N LEU A 384 -19.15 -5.11 -17.51
CA LEU A 384 -19.39 -3.91 -16.70
C LEU A 384 -20.54 -3.08 -17.25
N VAL A 385 -20.61 -2.88 -18.58
CA VAL A 385 -21.67 -2.13 -19.22
C VAL A 385 -23.02 -2.82 -19.04
N GLU A 386 -23.09 -4.13 -19.20
CA GLU A 386 -24.30 -4.94 -18.93
C GLU A 386 -24.76 -4.81 -17.48
N GLN A 387 -23.84 -4.90 -16.52
CA GLN A 387 -24.15 -4.71 -15.09
C GLN A 387 -24.65 -3.30 -14.79
N LEU A 388 -24.04 -2.28 -15.36
CA LEU A 388 -24.49 -0.89 -15.17
C LEU A 388 -25.85 -0.64 -15.81
N ALA A 389 -26.11 -1.22 -17.00
CA ALA A 389 -27.41 -1.16 -17.67
C ALA A 389 -28.52 -1.81 -16.83
N SER A 390 -28.27 -2.96 -16.19
CA SER A 390 -29.23 -3.62 -15.29
C SER A 390 -29.57 -2.80 -14.03
N LEU A 391 -28.76 -1.79 -13.72
CA LEU A 391 -28.96 -0.85 -12.61
C LEU A 391 -29.47 0.53 -13.07
N ASP A 392 -29.89 0.66 -14.33
CA ASP A 392 -30.30 1.92 -14.97
C ASP A 392 -29.23 3.02 -14.93
N VAL A 393 -27.95 2.65 -14.94
CA VAL A 393 -26.83 3.58 -15.00
C VAL A 393 -26.41 3.78 -16.46
N PRO A 394 -26.51 4.98 -17.01
CA PRO A 394 -26.18 5.23 -18.42
C PRO A 394 -24.67 5.08 -18.65
N THR A 395 -24.33 4.34 -19.70
CA THR A 395 -22.96 4.12 -20.16
C THR A 395 -22.74 4.73 -21.54
N PRO A 396 -21.50 5.02 -21.94
CA PRO A 396 -21.21 5.39 -23.33
C PRO A 396 -21.45 4.19 -24.26
N PRO A 397 -21.80 4.39 -25.55
CA PRO A 397 -21.88 3.31 -26.51
C PRO A 397 -20.50 2.67 -26.70
N LEU A 398 -20.46 1.35 -26.85
CA LEU A 398 -19.26 0.59 -27.15
C LEU A 398 -19.27 0.13 -28.63
N PRO A 399 -18.10 -0.01 -29.28
CA PRO A 399 -17.99 -0.70 -30.55
C PRO A 399 -18.35 -2.19 -30.41
N ASP A 400 -18.82 -2.84 -31.48
CA ASP A 400 -19.17 -4.26 -31.51
C ASP A 400 -17.99 -5.18 -31.13
N LYS A 401 -16.77 -4.73 -31.37
CA LYS A 401 -15.53 -5.40 -30.93
C LYS A 401 -14.58 -4.38 -30.33
N LEU A 402 -14.24 -4.58 -29.08
CA LEU A 402 -13.29 -3.75 -28.34
C LEU A 402 -11.87 -4.26 -28.50
N SER A 403 -10.95 -3.41 -28.95
CA SER A 403 -9.51 -3.65 -28.74
C SER A 403 -9.11 -3.31 -27.30
N PRO A 404 -7.97 -3.83 -26.77
CA PRO A 404 -7.49 -3.48 -25.43
C PRO A 404 -7.30 -1.96 -25.21
N GLN A 405 -6.91 -1.22 -26.25
CA GLN A 405 -6.80 0.25 -26.20
C GLN A 405 -8.16 0.94 -26.09
N GLN A 406 -9.16 0.44 -26.83
CA GLN A 406 -10.52 0.94 -26.75
C GLN A 406 -11.17 0.58 -25.41
N ALA A 407 -10.88 -0.60 -24.85
CA ALA A 407 -11.34 -1.00 -23.52
C ALA A 407 -10.80 -0.05 -22.43
N GLU A 408 -9.54 0.35 -22.50
CA GLU A 408 -8.93 1.34 -21.60
C GLU A 408 -9.65 2.70 -21.71
N ALA A 409 -9.84 3.20 -22.92
CA ALA A 409 -10.54 4.45 -23.15
C ALA A 409 -12.01 4.40 -22.69
N ALA A 410 -12.69 3.28 -22.93
CA ALA A 410 -14.05 3.02 -22.49
C ALA A 410 -14.17 3.00 -20.97
N ALA A 411 -13.24 2.32 -20.26
CA ALA A 411 -13.19 2.30 -18.81
C ALA A 411 -13.12 3.72 -18.22
N GLY A 412 -12.26 4.58 -18.78
CA GLY A 412 -12.16 5.99 -18.39
C GLY A 412 -13.46 6.77 -18.63
N ALA A 413 -14.12 6.56 -19.79
CA ALA A 413 -15.39 7.22 -20.11
C ALA A 413 -16.53 6.73 -19.21
N ILE A 414 -16.61 5.43 -18.94
CA ILE A 414 -17.59 4.81 -18.03
C ILE A 414 -17.40 5.36 -16.62
N SER A 415 -16.17 5.39 -16.10
CA SER A 415 -15.87 5.91 -14.75
C SER A 415 -16.40 7.33 -14.56
N ARG A 416 -16.10 8.23 -15.49
CA ARG A 416 -16.61 9.62 -15.45
C ARG A 416 -18.13 9.71 -15.51
N ARG A 417 -18.77 8.89 -16.36
CA ARG A 417 -20.22 8.86 -16.49
C ARG A 417 -20.89 8.35 -15.22
N VAL A 418 -20.36 7.27 -14.66
CA VAL A 418 -20.81 6.68 -13.41
C VAL A 418 -20.68 7.65 -12.24
N ALA A 419 -19.53 8.31 -12.09
CA ALA A 419 -19.32 9.32 -11.06
C ALA A 419 -20.30 10.51 -11.20
N SER A 420 -20.53 10.99 -12.44
CA SER A 420 -21.49 12.05 -12.70
C SER A 420 -22.94 11.63 -12.40
N TYR A 421 -23.31 10.40 -12.78
CA TYR A 421 -24.63 9.85 -12.49
C TYR A 421 -24.85 9.70 -10.99
N ALA A 422 -23.91 9.10 -10.26
CA ALA A 422 -23.99 8.89 -8.81
C ALA A 422 -24.16 10.21 -8.04
N ARG A 423 -23.49 11.29 -8.48
CA ARG A 423 -23.65 12.61 -7.88
C ARG A 423 -25.05 13.20 -8.12
N ARG A 424 -25.59 13.08 -9.35
CA ARG A 424 -26.91 13.63 -9.70
C ARG A 424 -28.06 12.83 -9.13
N ALA A 425 -27.97 11.50 -9.21
CA ALA A 425 -29.02 10.60 -8.75
C ALA A 425 -29.04 10.39 -7.24
N GLY A 426 -27.98 10.78 -6.53
CA GLY A 426 -27.85 10.59 -5.09
C GLY A 426 -27.70 9.13 -4.65
N ARG A 427 -27.61 8.17 -5.60
CA ARG A 427 -27.50 6.73 -5.33
C ARG A 427 -26.21 6.12 -5.90
N GLY A 428 -25.74 5.02 -5.32
CA GLY A 428 -24.64 4.24 -5.87
C GLY A 428 -23.26 4.88 -5.73
N ARG A 429 -23.10 5.96 -4.95
CA ARG A 429 -21.82 6.68 -4.81
C ARG A 429 -20.66 5.80 -4.41
N GLU A 430 -20.92 4.74 -3.67
CA GLU A 430 -19.91 3.79 -3.19
C GLU A 430 -19.87 2.51 -4.01
N ALA A 431 -21.03 2.03 -4.42
CA ALA A 431 -21.13 0.76 -5.13
C ALA A 431 -20.64 0.86 -6.59
N PHE A 432 -21.03 1.91 -7.31
CA PHE A 432 -20.73 2.01 -8.74
C PHE A 432 -19.24 2.20 -9.06
N PRO A 433 -18.46 3.02 -8.33
CA PRO A 433 -17.01 3.05 -8.51
C PRO A 433 -16.36 1.68 -8.26
N GLY A 434 -16.87 0.92 -7.28
CA GLY A 434 -16.42 -0.45 -7.00
C GLY A 434 -16.69 -1.43 -8.14
N LEU A 435 -17.78 -1.25 -8.92
CA LEU A 435 -18.02 -2.06 -10.12
C LEU A 435 -16.98 -1.76 -11.20
N VAL A 436 -16.67 -0.48 -11.43
CA VAL A 436 -15.64 -0.07 -12.39
C VAL A 436 -14.28 -0.65 -12.00
N LEU A 437 -13.88 -0.54 -10.72
CA LEU A 437 -12.61 -1.09 -10.22
C LEU A 437 -12.50 -2.60 -10.45
N ARG A 438 -13.57 -3.35 -10.22
CA ARG A 438 -13.57 -4.81 -10.43
C ARG A 438 -13.45 -5.25 -11.88
N ALA A 439 -13.80 -4.39 -12.83
CA ALA A 439 -13.61 -4.65 -14.25
C ALA A 439 -12.19 -4.40 -14.74
N LEU A 440 -11.36 -3.74 -13.90
CA LEU A 440 -9.95 -3.49 -14.21
C LEU A 440 -9.08 -4.66 -13.71
N LYS A 441 -7.95 -4.88 -14.36
CA LYS A 441 -6.94 -5.78 -13.85
C LYS A 441 -6.28 -5.22 -12.59
N GLN A 442 -5.84 -6.10 -11.71
CA GLN A 442 -5.03 -5.69 -10.58
C GLN A 442 -3.63 -5.28 -11.04
N ALA A 443 -3.05 -4.31 -10.35
CA ALA A 443 -1.65 -3.96 -10.58
C ALA A 443 -0.73 -5.11 -10.14
N VAL A 444 0.31 -5.37 -10.93
CA VAL A 444 1.35 -6.38 -10.69
C VAL A 444 2.73 -5.72 -10.62
N TYR A 445 3.73 -6.50 -10.19
CA TYR A 445 5.13 -6.10 -10.13
C TYR A 445 5.97 -6.99 -11.00
#